data_cbc8a86b627061a209557840eae4071b
#
_entry.id   cbc8a86b627061a209557840eae4071b
#
_cell.length_a   1.000
_cell.length_b   1.000
_cell.length_c   1.000
_cell.angle_alpha   90.00
_cell.angle_beta   90.00
_cell.angle_gamma   90.00
#
_symmetry.space_group_name_H-M   'P 1'
#
loop_
_entity.id
_entity.type
_entity.pdbx_description
1 polymer ?
#
loop_
_entity_poly.entity_id
_entity_poly.type
_entity_poly.pdbx_seq_one_letter_code
_entity_poly.pdbx_strand_id
1 'polypeptide(L)'
;IKYVIINGAECEPYLTSDYRLMLEETDKLIAGIKIQLQLFKNAKAIIAIEDNKPEALAHLKKVVVDEDKIEIAALPTKYPQGSERVLIKVLTNQTIVDGMLPADVGCIVSNVASIIAIYEAVALNIPLIEKIVTVTGDAIFQPQNFKVRLGTKYQTLVDACGGFKIHPQKIISGGPMM
;
A
#
# COMPACT_ATOMS: atom_id res chain seq x y z
N ILE A 1 16.86 -9.88 9.12
CA ILE A 1 15.43 -9.58 8.94
C ILE A 1 14.63 -10.82 9.26
N LYS A 2 13.60 -10.66 10.10
CA LYS A 2 12.66 -11.70 10.51
C LYS A 2 11.30 -11.51 9.84
N TYR A 3 10.91 -10.25 9.62
CA TYR A 3 9.60 -9.90 9.08
C TYR A 3 9.74 -8.93 7.90
N VAL A 4 9.05 -9.27 6.81
CA VAL A 4 8.78 -8.39 5.67
C VAL A 4 7.31 -8.00 5.77
N ILE A 5 7.04 -6.78 6.20
CA ILE A 5 5.67 -6.27 6.41
C ILE A 5 5.24 -5.51 5.16
N ILE A 6 4.13 -5.96 4.56
CA ILE A 6 3.51 -5.31 3.42
C ILE A 6 2.37 -4.45 3.93
N ASN A 7 2.56 -3.14 3.81
CA ASN A 7 1.59 -2.15 4.26
C ASN A 7 0.47 -1.98 3.22
N GLY A 8 -0.67 -2.60 3.48
CA GLY A 8 -1.94 -2.43 2.78
C GLY A 8 -3.01 -1.77 3.66
N ALA A 9 -2.60 -1.12 4.77
CA ALA A 9 -3.53 -0.54 5.74
C ALA A 9 -4.24 0.72 5.23
N GLU A 10 -3.75 1.41 4.20
CA GLU A 10 -4.38 2.57 3.53
C GLU A 10 -5.29 3.42 4.45
N CYS A 11 -4.70 3.88 5.61
CA CYS A 11 -5.47 4.49 6.71
C CYS A 11 -5.87 5.95 6.46
N GLU A 12 -5.37 6.59 5.40
CA GLU A 12 -5.81 7.92 5.00
C GLU A 12 -7.23 7.87 4.41
N PRO A 13 -8.16 8.74 4.88
CA PRO A 13 -9.51 8.76 4.36
C PRO A 13 -9.59 9.03 2.85
N TYR A 14 -10.58 8.44 2.20
CA TYR A 14 -10.88 8.57 0.77
C TYR A 14 -9.89 7.94 -0.20
N LEU A 15 -8.74 7.43 0.24
CA LEU A 15 -7.80 6.73 -0.63
C LEU A 15 -8.29 5.29 -0.89
N THR A 16 -8.10 4.82 -2.13
CA THR A 16 -8.50 3.47 -2.56
C THR A 16 -7.50 2.83 -3.52
N SER A 17 -6.36 3.46 -3.74
CA SER A 17 -5.34 2.97 -4.67
C SER A 17 -4.74 1.64 -4.25
N ASP A 18 -4.34 1.49 -3.00
CA ASP A 18 -3.73 0.26 -2.48
C ASP A 18 -4.76 -0.88 -2.39
N TYR A 19 -6.01 -0.55 -2.00
CA TYR A 19 -7.11 -1.50 -2.01
C TYR A 19 -7.35 -2.10 -3.40
N ARG A 20 -7.39 -1.27 -4.44
CA ARG A 20 -7.56 -1.73 -5.82
C ARG A 20 -6.36 -2.55 -6.29
N LEU A 21 -5.15 -2.13 -5.98
CA LEU A 21 -3.94 -2.88 -6.31
C LEU A 21 -3.92 -4.27 -5.68
N MET A 22 -4.36 -4.40 -4.42
CA MET A 22 -4.47 -5.70 -3.75
C MET A 22 -5.45 -6.66 -4.44
N LEU A 23 -6.49 -6.14 -5.09
CA LEU A 23 -7.48 -6.94 -5.80
C LEU A 23 -7.11 -7.20 -7.27
N GLU A 24 -6.57 -6.20 -7.95
CA GLU A 24 -6.38 -6.23 -9.41
C GLU A 24 -4.99 -6.72 -9.82
N GLU A 25 -3.98 -6.52 -8.97
CA GLU A 25 -2.57 -6.86 -9.25
C GLU A 25 -2.02 -7.89 -8.25
N THR A 26 -2.90 -8.75 -7.74
CA THR A 26 -2.57 -9.74 -6.70
C THR A 26 -1.39 -10.62 -7.08
N ASP A 27 -1.34 -11.12 -8.31
CA ASP A 27 -0.27 -12.01 -8.77
C ASP A 27 1.10 -11.32 -8.72
N LYS A 28 1.16 -10.04 -9.13
CA LYS A 28 2.38 -9.23 -9.06
C LYS A 28 2.76 -8.93 -7.61
N LEU A 29 1.79 -8.68 -6.75
CA LEU A 29 2.00 -8.47 -5.33
C LEU A 29 2.65 -9.69 -4.68
N ILE A 30 2.08 -10.88 -4.86
CA ILE A 30 2.62 -12.12 -4.30
C ILE A 30 4.00 -12.44 -4.89
N ALA A 31 4.19 -12.28 -6.20
CA ALA A 31 5.48 -12.48 -6.83
C ALA A 31 6.56 -11.52 -6.30
N GLY A 32 6.21 -10.24 -6.09
CA GLY A 32 7.11 -9.25 -5.50
C GLY A 32 7.49 -9.57 -4.05
N ILE A 33 6.55 -10.07 -3.25
CA ILE A 33 6.82 -10.57 -1.89
C ILE A 33 7.81 -11.74 -1.94
N LYS A 34 7.61 -12.70 -2.84
CA LYS A 34 8.52 -13.83 -3.02
C LYS A 34 9.93 -13.40 -3.39
N ILE A 35 10.08 -12.37 -4.24
CA ILE A 35 11.38 -11.78 -4.56
C ILE A 35 12.05 -11.23 -3.30
N GLN A 36 11.34 -10.47 -2.47
CA GLN A 36 11.90 -9.97 -1.21
C GLN A 36 12.29 -11.08 -0.24
N LEU A 37 11.47 -12.14 -0.13
CA LEU A 37 11.75 -13.27 0.74
C LEU A 37 12.98 -14.07 0.31
N GLN A 38 13.38 -14.04 -0.97
CA GLN A 38 14.63 -14.66 -1.44
C GLN A 38 15.87 -13.97 -0.84
N LEU A 39 15.80 -12.67 -0.57
CA LEU A 39 16.89 -11.92 0.07
C LEU A 39 17.02 -12.27 1.57
N PHE A 40 15.94 -12.70 2.20
CA PHE A 40 15.87 -12.96 3.65
C PHE A 40 15.31 -14.36 3.92
N LYS A 41 16.15 -15.39 3.76
CA LYS A 41 15.74 -16.82 3.78
C LYS A 41 14.91 -17.26 5.00
N ASN A 42 15.11 -16.62 6.15
CA ASN A 42 14.43 -16.94 7.41
C ASN A 42 13.27 -15.96 7.73
N ALA A 43 12.97 -15.03 6.84
CA ALA A 43 11.89 -14.08 7.06
C ALA A 43 10.53 -14.68 6.71
N LYS A 44 9.50 -14.17 7.37
CA LYS A 44 8.09 -14.30 6.99
C LYS A 44 7.59 -12.98 6.46
N ALA A 45 6.65 -13.02 5.52
CA ALA A 45 5.94 -11.86 5.04
C ALA A 45 4.58 -11.75 5.72
N ILE A 46 4.17 -10.53 6.07
CA ILE A 46 2.85 -10.24 6.64
C ILE A 46 2.21 -9.14 5.81
N ILE A 47 1.09 -9.44 5.14
CA ILE A 47 0.29 -8.43 4.45
C ILE A 47 -0.72 -7.88 5.47
N ALA A 48 -0.54 -6.61 5.84
CA ALA A 48 -1.36 -5.93 6.84
C ALA A 48 -2.47 -5.11 6.16
N ILE A 49 -3.72 -5.42 6.46
CA ILE A 49 -4.90 -4.83 5.81
C ILE A 49 -5.91 -4.44 6.88
N GLU A 50 -6.55 -3.27 6.75
CA GLU A 50 -7.62 -2.87 7.67
C GLU A 50 -8.90 -3.69 7.46
N ASP A 51 -9.64 -3.90 8.55
CA ASP A 51 -10.87 -4.71 8.59
C ASP A 51 -12.05 -4.10 7.82
N ASN A 52 -11.96 -2.81 7.45
CA ASN A 52 -12.90 -2.15 6.54
C ASN A 52 -12.75 -2.57 5.06
N LYS A 53 -11.82 -3.49 4.75
CA LYS A 53 -11.57 -4.03 3.41
C LYS A 53 -11.79 -5.55 3.36
N PRO A 54 -13.00 -6.04 3.69
CA PRO A 54 -13.29 -7.47 3.84
C PRO A 54 -13.07 -8.25 2.53
N GLU A 55 -13.32 -7.63 1.38
CA GLU A 55 -13.12 -8.26 0.07
C GLU A 55 -11.64 -8.56 -0.19
N ALA A 56 -10.75 -7.59 0.04
CA ALA A 56 -9.30 -7.80 -0.11
C ALA A 56 -8.79 -8.84 0.89
N LEU A 57 -9.26 -8.81 2.14
CA LEU A 57 -8.92 -9.82 3.15
C LEU A 57 -9.33 -11.22 2.72
N ALA A 58 -10.57 -11.40 2.24
CA ALA A 58 -11.09 -12.69 1.80
C ALA A 58 -10.36 -13.19 0.54
N HIS A 59 -10.09 -12.29 -0.41
CA HIS A 59 -9.39 -12.60 -1.65
C HIS A 59 -7.94 -13.05 -1.37
N LEU A 60 -7.17 -12.24 -0.67
CA LEU A 60 -5.76 -12.54 -0.39
C LEU A 60 -5.58 -13.78 0.49
N LYS A 61 -6.45 -14.03 1.47
CA LYS A 61 -6.43 -15.27 2.26
C LYS A 61 -6.58 -16.52 1.40
N LYS A 62 -7.38 -16.47 0.33
CA LYS A 62 -7.53 -17.60 -0.60
C LYS A 62 -6.27 -17.80 -1.45
N VAL A 63 -5.67 -16.69 -1.89
CA VAL A 63 -4.47 -16.74 -2.76
C VAL A 63 -3.26 -17.25 -2.01
N VAL A 64 -3.10 -16.92 -0.72
CA VAL A 64 -1.93 -17.31 0.06
C VAL A 64 -2.09 -18.63 0.83
N VAL A 65 -3.17 -19.37 0.60
CA VAL A 65 -3.48 -20.60 1.36
C VAL A 65 -2.34 -21.62 1.35
N ASP A 66 -1.62 -21.73 0.24
CA ASP A 66 -0.49 -22.66 0.04
C ASP A 66 0.89 -21.99 0.22
N GLU A 67 0.93 -20.78 0.78
CA GLU A 67 2.17 -20.01 0.95
C GLU A 67 2.63 -20.01 2.42
N ASP A 68 3.43 -20.98 2.81
CA ASP A 68 3.90 -21.16 4.20
C ASP A 68 4.56 -19.93 4.86
N LYS A 69 5.08 -19.02 4.05
CA LYS A 69 5.82 -17.82 4.52
C LYS A 69 5.06 -16.52 4.38
N ILE A 70 3.82 -16.53 3.91
CA ILE A 70 3.01 -15.33 3.71
C ILE A 70 1.76 -15.39 4.57
N GLU A 71 1.60 -14.45 5.48
CA GLU A 71 0.47 -14.35 6.40
C GLU A 71 -0.36 -13.09 6.10
N ILE A 72 -1.68 -13.15 6.32
CA ILE A 72 -2.57 -11.99 6.21
C ILE A 72 -2.98 -11.57 7.62
N ALA A 73 -2.68 -10.33 7.97
CA ALA A 73 -3.10 -9.71 9.23
C ALA A 73 -4.23 -8.72 9.01
N ALA A 74 -5.40 -9.00 9.59
CA ALA A 74 -6.49 -8.04 9.66
C ALA A 74 -6.24 -7.08 10.83
N LEU A 75 -6.25 -5.79 10.55
CA LEU A 75 -6.01 -4.73 11.53
C LEU A 75 -7.29 -3.92 11.76
N PRO A 76 -7.53 -3.42 12.98
CA PRO A 76 -8.63 -2.50 13.23
C PRO A 76 -8.48 -1.22 12.40
N THR A 77 -9.57 -0.77 11.80
CA THR A 77 -9.62 0.50 11.07
C THR A 77 -9.43 1.67 12.04
N LYS A 78 -8.29 2.33 11.96
CA LYS A 78 -7.99 3.54 12.75
C LYS A 78 -6.79 4.29 12.17
N TYR A 79 -6.68 5.57 12.49
CA TYR A 79 -5.52 6.37 12.13
C TYR A 79 -4.56 6.51 13.34
N PRO A 80 -3.23 6.38 13.18
CA PRO A 80 -2.45 6.12 11.96
C PRO A 80 -2.03 4.64 11.80
N GLN A 81 -2.95 3.73 11.55
CA GLN A 81 -2.69 2.28 11.48
C GLN A 81 -1.61 1.91 10.44
N GLY A 82 -1.54 2.66 9.31
CA GLY A 82 -0.53 2.47 8.27
C GLY A 82 0.85 3.06 8.58
N SER A 83 1.04 3.68 9.76
CA SER A 83 2.37 4.16 10.17
C SER A 83 3.33 2.99 10.39
N GLU A 84 4.54 3.08 9.85
CA GLU A 84 5.56 2.03 9.92
C GLU A 84 5.82 1.55 11.36
N ARG A 85 6.02 2.49 12.30
CA ARG A 85 6.27 2.16 13.72
C ARG A 85 5.06 1.49 14.37
N VAL A 86 3.84 1.91 14.01
CA VAL A 86 2.59 1.32 14.52
C VAL A 86 2.43 -0.10 14.00
N LEU A 87 2.61 -0.33 12.69
CA LEU A 87 2.54 -1.65 12.09
C LEU A 87 3.53 -2.63 12.74
N ILE A 88 4.79 -2.24 12.88
CA ILE A 88 5.81 -3.07 13.52
C ILE A 88 5.39 -3.42 14.95
N LYS A 89 4.93 -2.43 15.73
CA LYS A 89 4.50 -2.67 17.12
C LYS A 89 3.32 -3.63 17.20
N VAL A 90 2.30 -3.43 16.36
CA VAL A 90 1.06 -4.23 16.38
C VAL A 90 1.32 -5.68 15.91
N LEU A 91 2.14 -5.85 14.86
CA LEU A 91 2.34 -7.15 14.23
C LEU A 91 3.42 -7.99 14.92
N THR A 92 4.43 -7.35 15.50
CA THR A 92 5.62 -8.07 16.01
C THR A 92 5.88 -7.85 17.50
N ASN A 93 5.11 -6.98 18.15
CA ASN A 93 5.33 -6.48 19.51
C ASN A 93 6.69 -5.79 19.74
N GLN A 94 7.48 -5.52 18.68
CA GLN A 94 8.73 -4.79 18.77
C GLN A 94 8.45 -3.27 18.85
N THR A 95 9.34 -2.53 19.51
CA THR A 95 9.23 -1.08 19.60
C THR A 95 10.46 -0.44 19.00
N ILE A 96 10.27 0.50 18.08
CA ILE A 96 11.34 1.31 17.50
C ILE A 96 11.45 2.57 18.36
N VAL A 97 12.55 2.72 19.07
CA VAL A 97 12.88 3.94 19.84
C VAL A 97 13.61 4.94 18.95
N ASP A 98 13.79 6.18 19.45
CA ASP A 98 14.44 7.22 18.68
C ASP A 98 15.88 6.83 18.29
N GLY A 99 16.21 7.09 17.02
CA GLY A 99 17.48 6.72 16.41
C GLY A 99 17.54 5.31 15.84
N MET A 100 16.56 4.44 16.10
CA MET A 100 16.49 3.10 15.52
C MET A 100 15.73 3.09 14.17
N LEU A 101 16.12 2.17 13.30
CA LEU A 101 15.46 1.82 12.04
C LEU A 101 14.65 0.52 12.19
N PRO A 102 13.66 0.27 11.34
CA PRO A 102 12.93 -1.01 11.29
C PRO A 102 13.83 -2.23 11.24
N ALA A 103 14.95 -2.14 10.52
CA ALA A 103 15.93 -3.21 10.39
C ALA A 103 16.58 -3.61 11.72
N ASP A 104 16.75 -2.67 12.65
CA ASP A 104 17.36 -2.92 13.97
C ASP A 104 16.47 -3.83 14.84
N VAL A 105 15.17 -3.82 14.60
CA VAL A 105 14.20 -4.74 15.22
C VAL A 105 13.83 -5.92 14.31
N GLY A 106 14.60 -6.13 13.25
CA GLY A 106 14.43 -7.27 12.33
C GLY A 106 13.26 -7.15 11.36
N CYS A 107 12.79 -5.95 11.09
CA CYS A 107 11.65 -5.68 10.21
C CYS A 107 12.05 -4.87 8.98
N ILE A 108 11.32 -5.11 7.88
CA ILE A 108 11.26 -4.22 6.71
C ILE A 108 9.78 -3.95 6.45
N VAL A 109 9.42 -2.71 6.18
CA VAL A 109 8.05 -2.32 5.82
C VAL A 109 8.05 -1.74 4.42
N SER A 110 7.18 -2.24 3.56
CA SER A 110 7.01 -1.78 2.19
C SER A 110 5.53 -1.61 1.86
N ASN A 111 5.18 -0.54 1.15
CA ASN A 111 3.81 -0.36 0.65
C ASN A 111 3.48 -1.36 -0.46
N VAL A 112 2.20 -1.72 -0.62
CA VAL A 112 1.68 -2.62 -1.67
C VAL A 112 2.18 -2.24 -3.06
N ALA A 113 2.06 -0.97 -3.45
CA ALA A 113 2.52 -0.50 -4.76
C ALA A 113 4.04 -0.65 -4.95
N SER A 114 4.83 -0.49 -3.88
CA SER A 114 6.28 -0.69 -3.91
C SER A 114 6.65 -2.15 -4.16
N ILE A 115 5.92 -3.09 -3.57
CA ILE A 115 6.13 -4.53 -3.80
C ILE A 115 5.82 -4.91 -5.26
N ILE A 116 4.73 -4.38 -5.82
CA ILE A 116 4.39 -4.58 -7.22
C ILE A 116 5.48 -4.02 -8.13
N ALA A 117 5.99 -2.81 -7.82
CA ALA A 117 7.08 -2.20 -8.58
C ALA A 117 8.39 -3.01 -8.51
N ILE A 118 8.67 -3.67 -7.38
CA ILE A 118 9.82 -4.60 -7.26
C ILE A 118 9.66 -5.77 -8.25
N TYR A 119 8.47 -6.38 -8.31
CA TYR A 119 8.21 -7.43 -9.29
C TYR A 119 8.38 -6.92 -10.72
N GLU A 120 7.79 -5.79 -11.06
CA GLU A 120 7.88 -5.20 -12.40
C GLU A 120 9.32 -4.90 -12.80
N ALA A 121 10.12 -4.37 -11.87
CA ALA A 121 11.54 -4.06 -12.14
C ALA A 121 12.38 -5.32 -12.31
N VAL A 122 12.23 -6.31 -11.43
CA VAL A 122 13.09 -7.49 -11.40
C VAL A 122 12.70 -8.54 -12.43
N ALA A 123 11.40 -8.80 -12.59
CA ALA A 123 10.90 -9.86 -13.47
C ALA A 123 10.59 -9.37 -14.89
N LEU A 124 10.16 -8.12 -15.05
CA LEU A 124 9.71 -7.58 -16.32
C LEU A 124 10.65 -6.51 -16.91
N ASN A 125 11.70 -6.11 -16.18
CA ASN A 125 12.59 -5.00 -16.55
C ASN A 125 11.85 -3.67 -16.79
N ILE A 126 10.73 -3.45 -16.09
CA ILE A 126 9.94 -2.22 -16.17
C ILE A 126 10.35 -1.31 -15.01
N PRO A 127 10.97 -0.15 -15.26
CA PRO A 127 11.33 0.79 -14.20
C PRO A 127 10.07 1.46 -13.62
N LEU A 128 10.15 1.92 -12.36
CA LEU A 128 9.05 2.65 -11.71
C LEU A 128 8.92 4.06 -12.33
N ILE A 129 8.15 4.17 -13.39
CA ILE A 129 7.83 5.43 -14.09
C ILE A 129 6.36 5.81 -13.98
N GLU A 130 5.53 4.95 -13.43
CA GLU A 130 4.09 5.14 -13.26
C GLU A 130 3.66 4.85 -11.83
N LYS A 131 2.59 5.49 -11.39
CA LYS A 131 1.95 5.26 -10.09
C LYS A 131 0.42 5.27 -10.21
N ILE A 132 -0.24 4.57 -9.27
CA ILE A 132 -1.68 4.74 -9.06
C ILE A 132 -1.89 5.89 -8.09
N VAL A 133 -2.81 6.80 -8.44
CA VAL A 133 -3.17 7.98 -7.64
C VAL A 133 -4.68 8.06 -7.52
N THR A 134 -5.18 8.22 -6.31
CA THR A 134 -6.59 8.52 -6.04
C THR A 134 -6.83 10.02 -6.18
N VAL A 135 -7.81 10.42 -7.00
CA VAL A 135 -8.33 11.78 -7.07
C VAL A 135 -9.74 11.77 -6.51
N THR A 136 -9.95 12.50 -5.44
CA THR A 136 -11.22 12.45 -4.69
C THR A 136 -11.50 13.76 -3.97
N GLY A 137 -12.63 13.84 -3.31
CA GLY A 137 -13.08 14.97 -2.51
C GLY A 137 -14.39 15.56 -3.01
N ASP A 138 -15.03 16.36 -2.16
CA ASP A 138 -16.38 16.87 -2.40
C ASP A 138 -16.48 17.76 -3.64
N ALA A 139 -15.39 18.45 -4.00
CA ALA A 139 -15.36 19.34 -5.16
C ALA A 139 -15.14 18.62 -6.50
N ILE A 140 -14.65 17.38 -6.51
CA ILE A 140 -14.37 16.62 -7.72
C ILE A 140 -15.67 16.10 -8.34
N PHE A 141 -15.79 16.20 -9.67
CA PHE A 141 -17.00 15.76 -10.38
C PHE A 141 -17.11 14.24 -10.38
N GLN A 142 -16.08 13.51 -10.82
CA GLN A 142 -16.03 12.05 -10.84
C GLN A 142 -14.77 11.54 -10.13
N PRO A 143 -14.84 11.25 -8.81
CA PRO A 143 -13.70 10.69 -8.08
C PRO A 143 -13.30 9.32 -8.66
N GLN A 144 -11.98 9.10 -8.84
CA GLN A 144 -11.47 7.83 -9.36
C GLN A 144 -9.96 7.66 -9.12
N ASN A 145 -9.47 6.46 -9.35
CA ASN A 145 -8.05 6.15 -9.39
C ASN A 145 -7.51 6.24 -10.81
N PHE A 146 -6.29 6.76 -10.94
CA PHE A 146 -5.58 6.86 -12.21
C PHE A 146 -4.23 6.17 -12.15
N LYS A 147 -3.86 5.46 -13.21
CA LYS A 147 -2.49 5.08 -13.48
C LYS A 147 -1.82 6.22 -14.25
N VAL A 148 -0.82 6.86 -13.67
CA VAL A 148 -0.20 8.07 -14.20
C VAL A 148 1.31 7.96 -14.23
N ARG A 149 1.93 8.61 -15.20
CA ARG A 149 3.38 8.77 -15.25
C ARG A 149 3.85 9.76 -14.18
N LEU A 150 5.03 9.50 -13.61
CA LEU A 150 5.68 10.45 -12.70
C LEU A 150 5.86 11.79 -13.41
N GLY A 151 5.55 12.89 -12.72
CA GLY A 151 5.57 14.24 -13.28
C GLY A 151 4.25 14.69 -13.95
N THR A 152 3.22 13.85 -14.00
CA THR A 152 1.87 14.27 -14.46
C THR A 152 1.35 15.42 -13.58
N LYS A 153 0.85 16.48 -14.20
CA LYS A 153 0.32 17.65 -13.49
C LYS A 153 -1.00 17.31 -12.80
N TYR A 154 -1.23 17.83 -11.60
CA TYR A 154 -2.50 17.69 -10.89
C TYR A 154 -3.70 18.19 -11.71
N GLN A 155 -3.54 19.29 -12.45
CA GLN A 155 -4.60 19.82 -13.32
C GLN A 155 -5.07 18.77 -14.33
N THR A 156 -4.15 18.03 -14.96
CA THR A 156 -4.50 16.97 -15.92
C THR A 156 -5.39 15.90 -15.27
N LEU A 157 -5.15 15.56 -13.99
CA LEU A 157 -5.95 14.58 -13.25
C LEU A 157 -7.33 15.15 -12.91
N VAL A 158 -7.40 16.43 -12.50
CA VAL A 158 -8.67 17.11 -12.24
C VAL A 158 -9.50 17.18 -13.51
N ASP A 159 -8.90 17.55 -14.63
CA ASP A 159 -9.59 17.62 -15.94
C ASP A 159 -10.12 16.24 -16.36
N ALA A 160 -9.33 15.18 -16.15
CA ALA A 160 -9.74 13.79 -16.42
C ALA A 160 -10.88 13.31 -15.52
N CYS A 161 -11.06 13.90 -14.34
CA CYS A 161 -12.21 13.70 -13.46
C CYS A 161 -13.46 14.49 -13.89
N GLY A 162 -13.43 15.21 -15.01
CA GLY A 162 -14.50 16.13 -15.43
C GLY A 162 -14.47 17.48 -14.76
N GLY A 163 -13.36 17.84 -14.10
CA GLY A 163 -13.17 19.10 -13.42
C GLY A 163 -13.78 19.14 -12.02
N PHE A 164 -13.95 20.38 -11.53
CA PHE A 164 -14.63 20.63 -10.26
C PHE A 164 -16.13 20.91 -10.50
N LYS A 165 -16.99 20.25 -9.71
CA LYS A 165 -18.44 20.53 -9.69
C LYS A 165 -18.81 21.75 -8.83
N ILE A 166 -17.91 22.12 -7.88
CA ILE A 166 -17.98 23.32 -7.05
C ILE A 166 -16.58 23.90 -6.91
N HIS A 167 -16.46 25.19 -6.60
CA HIS A 167 -15.15 25.80 -6.35
C HIS A 167 -14.49 25.19 -5.11
N PRO A 168 -13.30 24.57 -5.21
CA PRO A 168 -12.65 23.94 -4.06
C PRO A 168 -12.15 25.02 -3.08
N GLN A 169 -12.46 24.84 -1.81
CA GLN A 169 -11.93 25.69 -0.74
C GLN A 169 -10.45 25.39 -0.47
N LYS A 170 -10.04 24.13 -0.67
CA LYS A 170 -8.69 23.64 -0.42
C LYS A 170 -8.39 22.46 -1.34
N ILE A 171 -7.15 22.39 -1.82
CA ILE A 171 -6.61 21.24 -2.54
C ILE A 171 -5.47 20.66 -1.69
N ILE A 172 -5.53 19.35 -1.44
CA ILE A 172 -4.55 18.63 -0.62
C ILE A 172 -3.81 17.65 -1.52
N SER A 173 -2.49 17.67 -1.46
CA SER A 173 -1.62 16.67 -2.06
C SER A 173 -1.09 15.74 -0.97
N GLY A 174 -1.52 14.50 -0.99
CA GLY A 174 -1.31 13.51 0.07
C GLY A 174 -2.59 13.22 0.82
N GLY A 175 -2.49 12.54 1.98
CA GLY A 175 -3.66 12.22 2.80
C GLY A 175 -4.20 13.43 3.56
N PRO A 176 -5.51 13.51 3.80
CA PRO A 176 -6.12 14.66 4.48
C PRO A 176 -5.78 14.74 5.98
N MET A 177 -5.25 13.68 6.56
CA MET A 177 -4.85 13.61 7.98
C MET A 177 -3.34 13.72 8.20
N MET A 178 -2.56 13.88 7.13
CA MET A 178 -1.11 14.09 7.19
C MET A 178 -0.75 15.51 7.57
#